data_681c0aa3ced5dfe0d0084f52f180cb4a
#
_entry.id   681c0aa3ced5dfe0d0084f52f180cb4a
#
_cell.length_a   1.000
_cell.length_b   1.000
_cell.length_c   1.000
_cell.angle_alpha   90.00
_cell.angle_beta   90.00
_cell.angle_gamma   90.00
#
_symmetry.space_group_name_H-M   'P 1'
#
loop_
_entity.id
_entity.type
_entity.pdbx_description
1 polymer ?
#
loop_
_entity_poly.entity_id
_entity_poly.type
_entity_poly.pdbx_seq_one_letter_code
_entity_poly.pdbx_strand_id
1 'polypeptide(L)'
;TRKESSAASDVYKRQNLLPQHSVKEWISNAWQLHARFPSWRVADVLSGMLPEAVVRQLAKECEVDADEAPDKENLERILTRACAWHFIVRGVHKKDHGHVTCGGVSTDEIDMRSLQSLTCPGLYLIGEVIDIVGECGGYNLHWAWASAYAAAGALLAE
;
A
#
# COMPACT_ATOMS: atom_id res chain seq x y z
N THR A 1 -7.23 24.16 -2.79
CA THR A 1 -7.76 23.78 -4.11
C THR A 1 -6.62 23.23 -4.97
N ARG A 2 -6.49 21.91 -5.04
CA ARG A 2 -5.56 21.26 -5.96
C ARG A 2 -6.00 21.57 -7.38
N LYS A 3 -5.18 22.27 -8.16
CA LYS A 3 -5.33 22.36 -9.61
C LYS A 3 -5.20 20.95 -10.17
N GLU A 4 -6.26 20.43 -10.75
CA GLU A 4 -6.21 19.24 -11.59
C GLU A 4 -5.28 19.54 -12.75
N SER A 5 -4.15 18.82 -12.83
CA SER A 5 -3.23 18.90 -13.95
C SER A 5 -3.91 18.30 -15.17
N SER A 6 -4.21 19.13 -16.16
CA SER A 6 -4.79 18.72 -17.45
C SER A 6 -3.80 17.99 -18.38
N ALA A 7 -2.64 17.57 -17.86
CA ALA A 7 -1.62 16.84 -18.60
C ALA A 7 -1.57 15.34 -18.28
N ALA A 8 -2.74 14.73 -17.98
CA ALA A 8 -2.81 13.32 -17.59
C ALA A 8 -3.19 12.42 -18.77
N SER A 9 -2.55 12.56 -19.92
CA SER A 9 -2.88 11.67 -21.04
C SER A 9 -2.23 10.30 -20.97
N ASP A 10 -1.21 10.03 -20.14
CA ASP A 10 -0.62 8.69 -20.04
C ASP A 10 0.04 8.45 -18.66
N VAL A 11 -0.71 8.69 -17.57
CA VAL A 11 -0.21 8.34 -16.24
C VAL A 11 -0.40 6.83 -16.03
N TYR A 12 0.71 6.11 -15.94
CA TYR A 12 0.71 4.72 -15.51
C TYR A 12 1.38 4.58 -14.14
N LYS A 13 0.93 3.60 -13.37
CA LYS A 13 1.54 3.21 -12.10
C LYS A 13 2.28 1.89 -12.32
N ARG A 14 3.57 1.88 -12.02
CA ARG A 14 4.37 0.64 -11.95
C ARG A 14 4.42 0.17 -10.51
N GLN A 15 4.07 -1.06 -10.26
CA GLN A 15 4.09 -1.66 -8.93
C GLN A 15 4.95 -2.92 -8.91
N ASN A 16 5.81 -3.05 -7.91
CA ASN A 16 6.50 -4.29 -7.59
C ASN A 16 5.68 -5.02 -6.51
N LEU A 17 5.14 -6.19 -6.85
CA LEU A 17 4.37 -7.02 -5.91
C LEU A 17 5.25 -7.90 -5.03
N LEU A 18 6.52 -8.08 -5.39
CA LEU A 18 7.48 -8.98 -4.75
C LEU A 18 8.80 -8.24 -4.41
N PRO A 19 8.76 -7.18 -3.57
CA PRO A 19 9.91 -6.32 -3.33
C PRO A 19 11.02 -6.97 -2.48
N GLN A 20 10.78 -8.13 -1.84
CA GLN A 20 11.67 -8.73 -0.85
C GLN A 20 12.95 -9.34 -1.46
N HIS A 21 12.86 -9.76 -2.72
CA HIS A 21 13.97 -10.42 -3.44
C HIS A 21 14.08 -9.91 -4.87
N SER A 22 15.21 -10.19 -5.50
CA SER A 22 15.38 -9.95 -6.92
C SER A 22 14.53 -10.92 -7.76
N VAL A 23 14.23 -10.53 -9.00
CA VAL A 23 13.49 -11.40 -9.95
C VAL A 23 14.19 -12.74 -10.10
N LYS A 24 15.54 -12.76 -10.17
CA LYS A 24 16.33 -13.99 -10.33
C LYS A 24 16.17 -14.94 -9.14
N GLU A 25 16.15 -14.41 -7.93
CA GLU A 25 15.93 -15.20 -6.71
C GLU A 25 14.51 -15.78 -6.68
N TRP A 26 13.50 -14.97 -7.06
CA TRP A 26 12.13 -15.47 -7.15
C TRP A 26 11.97 -16.59 -8.18
N ILE A 27 12.59 -16.49 -9.36
CA ILE A 27 12.60 -17.55 -10.38
C ILE A 27 13.28 -18.81 -9.83
N SER A 28 14.43 -18.65 -9.17
CA SER A 28 15.14 -19.79 -8.57
C SER A 28 14.29 -20.49 -7.51
N ASN A 29 13.65 -19.72 -6.63
CA ASN A 29 12.78 -20.26 -5.58
C ASN A 29 11.56 -21.00 -6.17
N ALA A 30 10.90 -20.42 -7.17
CA ALA A 30 9.77 -21.04 -7.85
C ALA A 30 10.18 -22.34 -8.54
N TRP A 31 11.33 -22.37 -9.19
CA TRP A 31 11.84 -23.55 -9.86
C TRP A 31 12.24 -24.66 -8.88
N GLN A 32 12.87 -24.32 -7.76
CA GLN A 32 13.16 -25.28 -6.69
C GLN A 32 11.88 -25.86 -6.08
N LEU A 33 10.84 -25.04 -5.93
CA LEU A 33 9.56 -25.48 -5.43
C LEU A 33 8.88 -26.45 -6.40
N HIS A 34 8.89 -26.15 -7.70
CA HIS A 34 8.40 -27.08 -8.74
C HIS A 34 9.18 -28.39 -8.76
N ALA A 35 10.51 -28.34 -8.62
CA ALA A 35 11.33 -29.55 -8.57
C ALA A 35 10.98 -30.47 -7.38
N ARG A 36 10.55 -29.86 -6.27
CA ARG A 36 10.08 -30.59 -5.07
C ARG A 36 8.66 -31.13 -5.22
N PHE A 37 7.83 -30.44 -6.00
CA PHE A 37 6.42 -30.78 -6.23
C PHE A 37 6.11 -30.80 -7.73
N PRO A 38 6.55 -31.85 -8.48
CA PRO A 38 6.45 -31.86 -9.94
C PRO A 38 5.02 -31.89 -10.48
N SER A 39 4.04 -32.29 -9.67
CA SER A 39 2.62 -32.30 -10.04
C SER A 39 1.94 -30.92 -9.91
N TRP A 40 2.62 -29.96 -9.33
CA TRP A 40 2.08 -28.62 -9.15
C TRP A 40 2.05 -27.86 -10.47
N ARG A 41 0.98 -27.11 -10.67
CA ARG A 41 0.75 -26.22 -11.81
C ARG A 41 1.38 -24.86 -11.55
N VAL A 42 1.41 -24.01 -12.56
CA VAL A 42 1.88 -22.61 -12.42
C VAL A 42 1.18 -21.90 -11.27
N ALA A 43 -0.15 -22.01 -11.19
CA ALA A 43 -0.93 -21.42 -10.10
C ALA A 43 -0.47 -21.91 -8.72
N ASP A 44 -0.26 -23.22 -8.56
CA ASP A 44 0.12 -23.81 -7.27
C ASP A 44 1.51 -23.33 -6.83
N VAL A 45 2.48 -23.32 -7.74
CA VAL A 45 3.87 -22.90 -7.46
C VAL A 45 3.93 -21.44 -7.03
N LEU A 46 3.14 -20.56 -7.67
CA LEU A 46 3.20 -19.12 -7.42
C LEU A 46 2.25 -18.65 -6.31
N SER A 47 1.24 -19.45 -5.92
CA SER A 47 0.29 -19.07 -4.86
C SER A 47 0.92 -18.98 -3.46
N GLY A 48 2.11 -19.54 -3.27
CA GLY A 48 2.92 -19.32 -2.06
C GLY A 48 3.55 -17.93 -1.97
N MET A 49 3.61 -17.19 -3.09
CA MET A 49 4.24 -15.86 -3.19
C MET A 49 3.22 -14.74 -3.37
N LEU A 50 2.12 -15.03 -4.09
CA LEU A 50 1.08 -14.08 -4.45
C LEU A 50 -0.31 -14.73 -4.29
N PRO A 51 -1.36 -13.95 -4.00
CA PRO A 51 -2.74 -14.47 -4.01
C PRO A 51 -3.08 -15.11 -5.37
N GLU A 52 -3.76 -16.24 -5.36
CA GLU A 52 -4.08 -17.01 -6.58
C GLU A 52 -4.76 -16.17 -7.68
N ALA A 53 -5.68 -15.29 -7.30
CA ALA A 53 -6.36 -14.40 -8.25
C ALA A 53 -5.37 -13.48 -8.99
N VAL A 54 -4.31 -13.02 -8.29
CA VAL A 54 -3.24 -12.20 -8.88
C VAL A 54 -2.37 -13.05 -9.81
N VAL A 55 -2.02 -14.27 -9.39
CA VAL A 55 -1.25 -15.21 -10.24
C VAL A 55 -1.98 -15.48 -11.54
N ARG A 56 -3.28 -15.81 -11.48
CA ARG A 56 -4.10 -16.07 -12.66
C ARG A 56 -4.22 -14.86 -13.59
N GLN A 57 -4.32 -13.66 -13.03
CA GLN A 57 -4.35 -12.44 -13.83
C GLN A 57 -3.01 -12.17 -14.52
N LEU A 58 -1.90 -12.35 -13.81
CA LEU A 58 -0.55 -12.18 -14.37
C LEU A 58 -0.26 -13.24 -15.45
N ALA A 59 -0.63 -14.49 -15.21
CA ALA A 59 -0.52 -15.57 -16.18
C ALA A 59 -1.28 -15.24 -17.47
N LYS A 60 -2.54 -14.80 -17.35
CA LYS A 60 -3.35 -14.35 -18.48
C LYS A 60 -2.70 -13.21 -19.28
N GLU A 61 -2.14 -12.21 -18.61
CA GLU A 61 -1.43 -11.09 -19.26
C GLU A 61 -0.13 -11.54 -19.94
N CYS A 62 0.48 -12.61 -19.44
CA CYS A 62 1.67 -13.21 -20.02
C CYS A 62 1.35 -14.31 -21.07
N GLU A 63 0.06 -14.54 -21.38
CA GLU A 63 -0.39 -15.62 -22.28
C GLU A 63 0.11 -17.01 -21.85
N VAL A 64 0.07 -17.26 -20.53
CA VAL A 64 0.45 -18.52 -19.90
C VAL A 64 -0.79 -19.15 -19.28
N ASP A 65 -0.99 -20.43 -19.47
CA ASP A 65 -2.03 -21.16 -18.76
C ASP A 65 -1.58 -21.44 -17.32
N ALA A 66 -2.33 -20.89 -16.37
CA ALA A 66 -2.06 -21.07 -14.94
C ALA A 66 -2.27 -22.52 -14.45
N ASP A 67 -3.00 -23.32 -15.21
CA ASP A 67 -3.35 -24.70 -14.87
C ASP A 67 -2.45 -25.74 -15.54
N GLU A 68 -1.47 -25.31 -16.35
CA GLU A 68 -0.45 -26.18 -16.93
C GLU A 68 0.77 -26.36 -16.02
N ALA A 69 1.59 -27.35 -16.37
CA ALA A 69 2.88 -27.58 -15.71
C ALA A 69 3.81 -26.38 -15.97
N PRO A 70 4.48 -25.86 -14.94
CA PRO A 70 5.37 -24.72 -15.12
C PRO A 70 6.62 -25.10 -15.91
N ASP A 71 7.00 -24.26 -16.85
CA ASP A 71 8.34 -24.22 -17.41
C ASP A 71 9.09 -22.97 -16.91
N LYS A 72 10.41 -22.97 -17.09
CA LYS A 72 11.25 -21.89 -16.57
C LYS A 72 10.98 -20.55 -17.25
N GLU A 73 10.68 -20.55 -18.54
CA GLU A 73 10.42 -19.34 -19.32
C GLU A 73 9.10 -18.70 -18.89
N ASN A 74 8.04 -19.50 -18.71
CA ASN A 74 6.75 -19.03 -18.24
C ASN A 74 6.82 -18.48 -16.82
N LEU A 75 7.55 -19.12 -15.91
CA LEU A 75 7.79 -18.59 -14.57
C LEU A 75 8.56 -17.27 -14.61
N GLU A 76 9.58 -17.15 -15.47
CA GLU A 76 10.34 -15.91 -15.64
C GLU A 76 9.48 -14.77 -16.15
N ARG A 77 8.62 -15.02 -17.15
CA ARG A 77 7.68 -14.02 -17.70
C ARG A 77 6.73 -13.51 -16.65
N ILE A 78 6.08 -14.41 -15.90
CA ILE A 78 5.12 -14.04 -14.86
C ILE A 78 5.79 -13.29 -13.71
N LEU A 79 6.93 -13.77 -13.19
CA LEU A 79 7.63 -13.15 -12.07
C LEU A 79 8.26 -11.80 -12.44
N THR A 80 8.77 -11.66 -13.67
CA THR A 80 9.23 -10.38 -14.19
C THR A 80 8.09 -9.37 -14.26
N ARG A 81 6.92 -9.80 -14.73
CA ARG A 81 5.71 -8.97 -14.76
C ARG A 81 5.25 -8.61 -13.36
N ALA A 82 5.25 -9.54 -12.41
CA ALA A 82 4.88 -9.29 -11.01
C ALA A 82 5.77 -8.24 -10.33
N CYS A 83 7.08 -8.26 -10.61
CA CYS A 83 8.03 -7.28 -10.07
C CYS A 83 7.94 -5.91 -10.75
N ALA A 84 7.23 -5.79 -11.87
CA ALA A 84 7.09 -4.55 -12.64
C ALA A 84 5.70 -4.44 -13.28
N TRP A 85 4.65 -4.68 -12.51
CA TRP A 85 3.28 -4.61 -13.04
C TRP A 85 2.86 -3.18 -13.35
N HIS A 86 2.38 -2.95 -14.56
CA HIS A 86 1.96 -1.64 -15.04
C HIS A 86 0.44 -1.52 -15.09
N PHE A 87 -0.07 -0.44 -14.53
CA PHE A 87 -1.49 -0.09 -14.55
C PHE A 87 -1.69 1.26 -15.20
N ILE A 88 -2.64 1.35 -16.13
CA ILE A 88 -3.08 2.64 -16.66
C ILE A 88 -4.00 3.30 -15.62
N VAL A 89 -3.63 4.49 -15.16
CA VAL A 89 -4.44 5.26 -14.22
C VAL A 89 -5.51 6.00 -15.00
N ARG A 90 -6.77 5.58 -14.90
CA ARG A 90 -7.91 6.19 -15.61
C ARG A 90 -8.64 7.26 -14.79
N GLY A 91 -8.31 7.38 -13.51
CA GLY A 91 -8.94 8.34 -12.61
C GLY A 91 -9.01 7.85 -11.17
N VAL A 92 -9.70 8.60 -10.34
CA VAL A 92 -9.96 8.26 -8.94
C VAL A 92 -11.37 7.72 -8.82
N HIS A 93 -11.55 6.65 -8.04
CA HIS A 93 -12.88 6.11 -7.78
C HIS A 93 -13.66 7.08 -6.89
N LYS A 94 -14.77 7.62 -7.41
CA LYS A 94 -15.55 8.68 -6.74
C LYS A 94 -16.27 8.24 -5.46
N LYS A 95 -16.35 6.95 -5.18
CA LYS A 95 -17.10 6.38 -4.05
C LYS A 95 -16.24 5.92 -2.88
N ASP A 96 -14.93 5.82 -3.06
CA ASP A 96 -14.05 5.37 -1.99
C ASP A 96 -13.55 6.59 -1.22
N HIS A 97 -14.04 6.75 -0.01
CA HIS A 97 -13.39 7.56 0.99
C HIS A 97 -12.04 6.90 1.30
N GLY A 98 -10.95 7.63 1.17
CA GLY A 98 -9.65 7.14 1.62
C GLY A 98 -9.72 6.77 3.10
N HIS A 99 -8.96 5.77 3.53
CA HIS A 99 -8.87 5.41 4.94
C HIS A 99 -8.28 6.52 5.81
N VAL A 100 -7.59 7.47 5.19
CA VAL A 100 -6.95 8.63 5.82
C VAL A 100 -7.09 9.84 4.92
N THR A 101 -7.38 11.00 5.52
CA THR A 101 -7.47 12.28 4.82
C THR A 101 -6.24 13.11 5.14
N CYS A 102 -5.57 13.63 4.11
CA CYS A 102 -4.47 14.57 4.30
C CYS A 102 -5.02 16.00 4.41
N GLY A 103 -4.35 16.83 5.20
CA GLY A 103 -4.77 18.16 5.54
C GLY A 103 -5.44 18.22 6.90
N GLY A 104 -5.53 19.39 7.46
CA GLY A 104 -6.02 19.63 8.81
C GLY A 104 -5.38 20.90 9.38
N VAL A 105 -5.41 21.04 10.70
CA VAL A 105 -4.74 22.13 11.39
C VAL A 105 -3.23 21.84 11.40
N SER A 106 -2.44 22.85 10.98
CA SER A 106 -0.98 22.71 10.94
C SER A 106 -0.41 22.47 12.35
N THR A 107 0.57 21.58 12.42
CA THR A 107 1.31 21.34 13.66
C THR A 107 2.02 22.58 14.19
N ASP A 108 2.32 23.57 13.33
CA ASP A 108 2.91 24.84 13.71
C ASP A 108 1.94 25.75 14.48
N GLU A 109 0.64 25.46 14.43
CA GLU A 109 -0.41 26.19 15.15
C GLU A 109 -0.81 25.55 16.48
N ILE A 110 -0.12 24.48 16.88
CA ILE A 110 -0.45 23.64 18.04
C ILE A 110 0.78 23.46 18.92
N ASP A 111 0.64 23.63 20.21
CA ASP A 111 1.63 23.15 21.18
C ASP A 111 1.54 21.60 21.23
N MET A 112 2.51 20.92 20.62
CA MET A 112 2.52 19.46 20.50
C MET A 112 2.69 18.72 21.84
N ARG A 113 2.92 19.43 22.96
CA ARG A 113 2.99 18.82 24.30
C ARG A 113 1.61 18.78 24.97
N SER A 114 0.88 19.88 24.89
CA SER A 114 -0.45 20.03 25.49
C SER A 114 -1.58 19.80 24.50
N LEU A 115 -1.29 19.86 23.19
CA LEU A 115 -2.24 19.87 22.09
C LEU A 115 -3.22 21.05 22.10
N GLN A 116 -2.84 22.13 22.82
CA GLN A 116 -3.58 23.38 22.82
C GLN A 116 -3.23 24.20 21.57
N SER A 117 -4.21 24.86 21.00
CA SER A 117 -4.00 25.83 19.92
C SER A 117 -3.15 27.01 20.39
N LEU A 118 -2.12 27.35 19.60
CA LEU A 118 -1.30 28.53 19.84
C LEU A 118 -2.04 29.84 19.52
N THR A 119 -3.09 29.77 18.69
CA THR A 119 -3.88 30.93 18.24
C THR A 119 -5.18 31.12 19.02
N CYS A 120 -5.69 30.06 19.65
CA CYS A 120 -6.95 30.09 20.39
C CYS A 120 -6.77 29.45 21.78
N PRO A 121 -6.48 30.23 22.84
CA PRO A 121 -6.33 29.68 24.18
C PRO A 121 -7.58 28.91 24.65
N GLY A 122 -7.37 27.77 25.30
CA GLY A 122 -8.45 26.90 25.77
C GLY A 122 -9.02 25.95 24.71
N LEU A 123 -8.57 26.04 23.45
CA LEU A 123 -8.94 25.10 22.41
C LEU A 123 -7.87 24.01 22.31
N TYR A 124 -8.29 22.74 22.49
CA TYR A 124 -7.45 21.56 22.35
C TYR A 124 -7.87 20.76 21.11
N LEU A 125 -6.89 20.34 20.32
CA LEU A 125 -7.10 19.63 19.05
C LEU A 125 -6.47 18.24 19.16
N ILE A 126 -7.21 17.20 18.77
CA ILE A 126 -6.77 15.81 18.90
C ILE A 126 -7.11 14.98 17.64
N GLY A 127 -6.36 13.92 17.41
CA GLY A 127 -6.64 12.97 16.34
C GLY A 127 -6.43 13.54 14.93
N GLU A 128 -7.28 13.12 14.02
CA GLU A 128 -7.13 13.36 12.57
C GLU A 128 -7.42 14.82 12.14
N VAL A 129 -7.96 15.66 13.05
CA VAL A 129 -8.13 17.09 12.76
C VAL A 129 -6.79 17.82 12.62
N ILE A 130 -5.73 17.29 13.22
CA ILE A 130 -4.37 17.75 13.07
C ILE A 130 -3.77 17.16 11.80
N ASP A 131 -3.02 17.95 11.02
CA ASP A 131 -2.37 17.50 9.78
C ASP A 131 -1.19 16.56 10.06
N ILE A 132 -1.51 15.39 10.63
CA ILE A 132 -0.58 14.29 10.88
C ILE A 132 -1.15 13.03 10.22
N VAL A 133 -0.36 12.43 9.33
CA VAL A 133 -0.72 11.21 8.62
C VAL A 133 0.30 10.13 8.90
N GLY A 134 -0.11 9.10 9.61
CA GLY A 134 0.68 7.89 9.83
C GLY A 134 0.54 6.89 8.67
N GLU A 135 1.50 6.00 8.56
CA GLU A 135 1.43 4.89 7.61
C GLU A 135 0.24 3.95 7.90
N CYS A 136 -0.18 3.19 6.88
CA CYS A 136 -1.16 2.11 7.08
C CYS A 136 -0.62 1.08 8.06
N GLY A 137 -1.45 0.68 9.06
CA GLY A 137 -1.02 -0.26 10.09
C GLY A 137 -1.49 0.11 11.50
N GLY A 138 -2.51 0.97 11.60
CA GLY A 138 -3.11 1.36 12.88
C GLY A 138 -2.49 2.61 13.52
N TYR A 139 -1.44 3.21 12.93
CA TYR A 139 -0.76 4.40 13.47
C TYR A 139 -1.70 5.60 13.63
N ASN A 140 -2.63 5.83 12.71
CA ASN A 140 -3.59 6.94 12.82
C ASN A 140 -4.58 6.73 13.97
N LEU A 141 -5.02 5.50 14.22
CA LEU A 141 -5.83 5.18 15.41
C LEU A 141 -5.03 5.34 16.70
N HIS A 142 -3.77 4.91 16.69
CA HIS A 142 -2.89 5.08 17.85
C HIS A 142 -2.64 6.57 18.13
N TRP A 143 -2.42 7.37 17.10
CA TRP A 143 -2.31 8.83 17.21
C TRP A 143 -3.58 9.45 17.81
N ALA A 144 -4.76 9.05 17.37
CA ALA A 144 -6.01 9.57 17.93
C ALA A 144 -6.12 9.34 19.44
N TRP A 145 -5.76 8.14 19.93
CA TRP A 145 -5.73 7.82 21.35
C TRP A 145 -4.61 8.56 22.11
N ALA A 146 -3.40 8.57 21.58
CA ALA A 146 -2.25 9.20 22.22
C ALA A 146 -2.44 10.71 22.36
N SER A 147 -2.95 11.38 21.32
CA SER A 147 -3.25 12.80 21.35
C SER A 147 -4.35 13.15 22.36
N ALA A 148 -5.41 12.33 22.42
CA ALA A 148 -6.47 12.52 23.43
C ALA A 148 -5.93 12.38 24.86
N TYR A 149 -5.06 11.39 25.09
CA TYR A 149 -4.44 11.17 26.40
C TYR A 149 -3.53 12.34 26.81
N ALA A 150 -2.73 12.86 25.87
CA ALA A 150 -1.84 13.99 26.12
C ALA A 150 -2.63 15.27 26.44
N ALA A 151 -3.68 15.58 25.66
CA ALA A 151 -4.55 16.72 25.90
C ALA A 151 -5.25 16.65 27.29
N ALA A 152 -5.77 15.46 27.63
CA ALA A 152 -6.39 15.25 28.95
C ALA A 152 -5.40 15.43 30.10
N GLY A 153 -4.17 14.92 29.94
CA GLY A 153 -3.11 15.09 30.92
C GLY A 153 -2.71 16.57 31.11
N ALA A 154 -2.65 17.34 30.03
CA ALA A 154 -2.39 18.77 30.10
C ALA A 154 -3.50 19.54 30.84
N LEU A 155 -4.77 19.24 30.52
CA LEU A 155 -5.95 19.85 31.18
C LEU A 155 -6.05 19.55 32.67
N LEU A 156 -5.57 18.38 33.13
CA LEU A 156 -5.60 18.00 34.54
C LEU A 156 -4.41 18.57 35.32
N ALA A 157 -3.41 19.13 34.67
CA ALA A 157 -2.22 19.71 35.27
C ALA A 157 -2.34 21.23 35.50
N GLU A 158 -3.38 21.87 34.94
CA GLU A 158 -3.78 23.26 35.18
C GLU A 158 -4.60 23.38 36.48
#